data_08490eb70578ba94038a550b74f114e6
#
_entry.id   08490eb70578ba94038a550b74f114e6
#
_cell.length_a   1.000
_cell.length_b   1.000
_cell.length_c   1.000
_cell.angle_alpha   90.00
_cell.angle_beta   90.00
_cell.angle_gamma   90.00
#
_symmetry.space_group_name_H-M   'P 1'
#
loop_
_entity.id
_entity.type
_entity.pdbx_description
1 polymer ?
#
loop_
_entity_poly.entity_id
_entity_poly.type
_entity_poly.pdbx_seq_one_letter_code
_entity_poly.pdbx_strand_id
1 'polypeptide(L)'
;RDTDRSRGLGDVYKRQVRFCEARVWSFYNMFNKSVGDTYLPYIQGDSKEPMPLYIKPSRKLSVRDVQAAMRDHYEGTPLDITNDPGAGPFKTPYRLSPLSFKVGDQEYFNERPISTQQTAFTFVAQMRANLPDAIGGVLWFGTDDANMTVFAPVYCCSDRIPDCYSGKEADCVTFSWDSAFWIYNWVADMIRPRYSLMIDDMRAVQNNLEDTYANAQAGIESSAMSLYEKDPVKAKEFLTNYSCMTAESAIDSWKKLGEFLIVKYNDGAVKKMAKDGTILRPETGHCAPLVRPGYPKEFLEELVKATGERYKICLLYTSPS
;
A
#
# COMPACT_ATOMS: atom_id res chain seq x y z
N ARG A 1 -22.80 3.91 -25.54
CA ARG A 1 -24.14 3.38 -25.92
C ARG A 1 -24.78 2.58 -24.78
N ASP A 2 -24.90 3.18 -23.59
CA ASP A 2 -25.64 2.61 -22.46
C ASP A 2 -26.63 3.61 -21.88
N THR A 3 -27.20 4.46 -22.72
CA THR A 3 -28.17 5.47 -22.32
C THR A 3 -29.60 4.97 -22.13
N ASP A 4 -29.91 3.74 -22.53
CA ASP A 4 -31.29 3.23 -22.49
C ASP A 4 -31.62 2.28 -21.32
N ARG A 5 -30.70 2.08 -20.37
CA ARG A 5 -30.96 1.34 -19.13
C ARG A 5 -30.78 2.17 -17.86
N SER A 6 -30.88 3.48 -17.97
CA SER A 6 -30.77 4.36 -16.80
C SER A 6 -32.03 4.30 -15.95
N ARG A 7 -32.06 3.37 -15.01
CA ARG A 7 -32.80 3.60 -13.78
C ARG A 7 -32.05 4.70 -13.02
N GLY A 8 -32.39 5.97 -13.37
CA GLY A 8 -31.91 7.17 -12.72
C GLY A 8 -30.44 7.54 -13.02
N LEU A 9 -30.24 8.60 -13.83
CA LEU A 9 -28.95 9.28 -14.02
C LEU A 9 -28.22 9.57 -12.67
N GLY A 10 -28.95 9.67 -11.56
CA GLY A 10 -28.42 9.87 -10.23
C GLY A 10 -27.57 8.71 -9.68
N ASP A 11 -27.91 7.46 -9.97
CA ASP A 11 -27.18 6.30 -9.44
C ASP A 11 -25.86 6.04 -10.18
N VAL A 12 -25.85 6.21 -11.50
CA VAL A 12 -24.62 6.11 -12.32
C VAL A 12 -23.66 7.21 -11.93
N TYR A 13 -24.16 8.44 -11.74
CA TYR A 13 -23.37 9.59 -11.33
C TYR A 13 -22.75 9.40 -9.94
N LYS A 14 -23.52 8.97 -8.94
CA LYS A 14 -23.00 8.71 -7.58
C LYS A 14 -21.92 7.64 -7.57
N ARG A 15 -22.07 6.54 -8.32
CA ARG A 15 -21.07 5.48 -8.42
C ARG A 15 -19.78 6.00 -9.08
N GLN A 16 -19.89 6.76 -10.18
CA GLN A 16 -18.72 7.32 -10.86
C GLN A 16 -17.97 8.30 -9.96
N VAL A 17 -18.66 9.19 -9.26
CA VAL A 17 -18.07 10.14 -8.31
C VAL A 17 -17.33 9.39 -7.20
N ARG A 18 -17.97 8.40 -6.56
CA ARG A 18 -17.38 7.68 -5.41
C ARG A 18 -16.29 6.68 -5.83
N PHE A 19 -16.38 6.04 -7.01
CA PHE A 19 -15.38 5.09 -7.47
C PHE A 19 -14.20 5.72 -8.22
N CYS A 20 -14.41 6.82 -8.90
CA CYS A 20 -13.39 7.41 -9.76
C CYS A 20 -12.92 8.77 -9.23
N GLU A 21 -13.85 9.70 -9.05
CA GLU A 21 -13.50 11.08 -8.75
C GLU A 21 -13.07 11.29 -7.29
N ALA A 22 -13.54 10.45 -6.37
CA ALA A 22 -13.06 10.47 -4.99
C ALA A 22 -11.53 10.25 -4.90
N ARG A 23 -10.94 9.43 -5.79
CA ARG A 23 -9.49 9.26 -5.86
C ARG A 23 -8.77 10.51 -6.36
N VAL A 24 -9.34 11.19 -7.35
CA VAL A 24 -8.83 12.49 -7.84
C VAL A 24 -8.93 13.53 -6.74
N TRP A 25 -10.06 13.56 -6.03
CA TRP A 25 -10.25 14.46 -4.89
C TRP A 25 -9.21 14.22 -3.79
N SER A 26 -8.96 12.97 -3.43
CA SER A 26 -7.96 12.63 -2.41
C SER A 26 -6.58 13.11 -2.82
N PHE A 27 -6.19 12.85 -4.06
CA PHE A 27 -4.93 13.35 -4.62
C PHE A 27 -4.84 14.89 -4.55
N TYR A 28 -5.91 15.59 -4.92
CA TYR A 28 -5.97 17.04 -4.83
C TYR A 28 -5.90 17.55 -3.39
N ASN A 29 -6.65 16.93 -2.48
CA ASN A 29 -6.68 17.26 -1.07
C ASN A 29 -5.31 17.14 -0.39
N MET A 30 -4.53 16.13 -0.74
CA MET A 30 -3.15 15.96 -0.21
C MET A 30 -2.22 17.10 -0.62
N PHE A 31 -2.37 17.62 -1.82
CA PHE A 31 -1.45 18.62 -2.38
C PHE A 31 -1.98 20.05 -2.36
N ASN A 32 -3.26 20.22 -2.13
CA ASN A 32 -3.90 21.52 -1.92
C ASN A 32 -5.17 21.38 -1.07
N LYS A 33 -5.02 21.53 0.24
CA LYS A 33 -6.09 21.32 1.21
C LYS A 33 -7.30 22.21 0.94
N SER A 34 -7.11 23.47 0.50
CA SER A 34 -8.24 24.37 0.22
C SER A 34 -9.09 23.88 -0.97
N VAL A 35 -8.45 23.27 -1.96
CA VAL A 35 -9.18 22.62 -3.09
C VAL A 35 -9.92 21.38 -2.57
N GLY A 36 -9.28 20.58 -1.72
CA GLY A 36 -9.91 19.43 -1.08
C GLY A 36 -11.19 19.83 -0.33
N ASP A 37 -11.11 20.85 0.50
CA ASP A 37 -12.26 21.35 1.27
C ASP A 37 -13.37 21.92 0.38
N THR A 38 -13.02 22.62 -0.69
CA THR A 38 -13.99 23.18 -1.66
C THR A 38 -14.80 22.09 -2.35
N TYR A 39 -14.19 20.99 -2.74
CA TYR A 39 -14.83 19.93 -3.52
C TYR A 39 -15.27 18.72 -2.71
N LEU A 40 -15.08 18.69 -1.38
CA LEU A 40 -15.61 17.63 -0.53
C LEU A 40 -17.14 17.48 -0.65
N PRO A 41 -17.97 18.56 -0.68
CA PRO A 41 -19.41 18.41 -0.87
C PRO A 41 -19.79 17.75 -2.21
N TYR A 42 -19.01 17.97 -3.27
CA TYR A 42 -19.22 17.27 -4.54
C TYR A 42 -19.01 15.76 -4.40
N ILE A 43 -17.93 15.34 -3.74
CA ILE A 43 -17.63 13.93 -3.51
C ILE A 43 -18.67 13.27 -2.57
N GLN A 44 -19.22 14.02 -1.62
CA GLN A 44 -20.29 13.55 -0.74
C GLN A 44 -21.67 13.51 -1.41
N GLY A 45 -21.80 14.17 -2.58
CA GLY A 45 -23.05 14.24 -3.35
C GLY A 45 -23.97 15.41 -2.98
N ASP A 46 -23.46 16.35 -2.19
CA ASP A 46 -24.18 17.55 -1.73
C ASP A 46 -24.07 18.71 -2.72
N SER A 47 -23.14 18.64 -3.66
CA SER A 47 -22.94 19.61 -4.74
C SER A 47 -22.89 18.92 -6.10
N LYS A 48 -23.23 19.64 -7.15
CA LYS A 48 -23.11 19.20 -8.55
C LYS A 48 -21.94 19.86 -9.29
N GLU A 49 -21.19 20.72 -8.60
CA GLU A 49 -20.04 21.42 -9.20
C GLU A 49 -18.84 20.46 -9.32
N PRO A 50 -18.43 20.06 -10.54
CA PRO A 50 -17.37 19.11 -10.73
C PRO A 50 -16.00 19.71 -10.40
N MET A 51 -15.06 18.84 -10.05
CA MET A 51 -13.68 19.24 -9.85
C MET A 51 -13.03 19.72 -11.15
N PRO A 52 -12.06 20.65 -11.08
CA PRO A 52 -11.28 21.06 -12.23
C PRO A 52 -10.41 19.92 -12.75
N LEU A 53 -10.06 19.97 -14.05
CA LEU A 53 -9.21 18.97 -14.69
C LEU A 53 -7.79 18.94 -14.08
N TYR A 54 -7.29 20.06 -13.60
CA TYR A 54 -5.98 20.20 -12.96
C TYR A 54 -6.02 21.26 -11.86
N ILE A 55 -5.09 21.16 -10.93
CA ILE A 55 -4.92 22.13 -9.84
C ILE A 55 -3.45 22.57 -9.75
N LYS A 56 -3.24 23.73 -9.13
CA LYS A 56 -1.92 24.15 -8.71
C LYS A 56 -1.67 23.59 -7.29
N PRO A 57 -0.63 22.76 -7.08
CA PRO A 57 -0.29 22.31 -5.73
C PRO A 57 0.19 23.48 -4.88
N SER A 58 -0.01 23.42 -3.58
CA SER A 58 0.40 24.46 -2.62
C SER A 58 1.92 24.59 -2.48
N ARG A 59 2.68 23.55 -2.88
CA ARG A 59 4.14 23.50 -2.87
C ARG A 59 4.67 22.65 -4.02
N LYS A 60 5.97 22.70 -4.28
CA LYS A 60 6.63 21.75 -5.18
C LYS A 60 6.55 20.33 -4.59
N LEU A 61 6.29 19.35 -5.44
CA LEU A 61 6.18 17.94 -5.05
C LEU A 61 7.51 17.22 -5.30
N SER A 62 7.88 16.36 -4.36
CA SER A 62 8.98 15.41 -4.50
C SER A 62 8.45 14.07 -5.03
N VAL A 63 9.35 13.18 -5.43
CA VAL A 63 9.02 11.79 -5.76
C VAL A 63 8.32 11.11 -4.58
N ARG A 64 8.82 11.34 -3.35
CA ARG A 64 8.23 10.78 -2.13
C ARG A 64 6.79 11.22 -1.88
N ASP A 65 6.46 12.46 -2.20
CA ASP A 65 5.07 12.95 -2.08
C ASP A 65 4.14 12.17 -3.00
N VAL A 66 4.57 11.92 -4.24
CA VAL A 66 3.76 11.17 -5.20
C VAL A 66 3.69 9.68 -4.83
N GLN A 67 4.78 9.08 -4.36
CA GLN A 67 4.77 7.72 -3.82
C GLN A 67 3.78 7.57 -2.65
N ALA A 68 3.77 8.55 -1.73
CA ALA A 68 2.81 8.57 -0.63
C ALA A 68 1.36 8.67 -1.13
N ALA A 69 1.11 9.50 -2.14
CA ALA A 69 -0.21 9.62 -2.74
C ALA A 69 -0.70 8.34 -3.43
N MET A 70 0.22 7.58 -4.05
CA MET A 70 -0.12 6.28 -4.64
C MET A 70 -0.52 5.22 -3.58
N ARG A 71 -0.19 5.46 -2.30
CA ARG A 71 -0.49 4.58 -1.16
C ARG A 71 -1.75 4.95 -0.39
N ASP A 72 -2.48 5.95 -0.84
CA ASP A 72 -3.62 6.53 -0.13
C ASP A 72 -4.85 5.61 -0.07
N HIS A 73 -5.50 5.62 1.10
CA HIS A 73 -6.78 4.96 1.37
C HIS A 73 -7.78 5.92 2.04
N TYR A 74 -7.65 7.23 1.79
CA TYR A 74 -8.45 8.29 2.39
C TYR A 74 -8.20 8.53 3.87
N GLU A 75 -7.08 8.05 4.45
CA GLU A 75 -6.77 8.17 5.88
C GLU A 75 -6.90 9.62 6.37
N GLY A 76 -7.57 9.78 7.51
CA GLY A 76 -7.79 11.09 8.13
C GLY A 76 -8.77 12.01 7.39
N THR A 77 -9.55 11.49 6.44
CA THR A 77 -10.59 12.23 5.72
C THR A 77 -11.99 11.70 6.09
N PRO A 78 -13.08 12.41 5.71
CA PRO A 78 -14.43 11.87 5.88
C PRO A 78 -14.74 10.59 5.10
N LEU A 79 -13.86 10.17 4.18
CA LEU A 79 -13.98 8.93 3.41
C LEU A 79 -13.10 7.80 3.99
N ASP A 80 -12.48 8.01 5.14
CA ASP A 80 -11.60 7.04 5.78
C ASP A 80 -12.34 5.76 6.16
N ILE A 81 -12.04 4.69 5.43
CA ILE A 81 -12.68 3.38 5.60
C ILE A 81 -12.10 2.54 6.73
N THR A 82 -11.10 3.03 7.45
CA THR A 82 -10.51 2.34 8.61
C THR A 82 -11.31 2.56 9.89
N ASN A 83 -12.27 3.49 9.87
CA ASN A 83 -13.04 3.92 11.04
C ASN A 83 -14.44 3.29 11.11
N ASP A 84 -14.78 2.34 10.24
CA ASP A 84 -16.07 1.65 10.26
C ASP A 84 -15.90 0.14 10.56
N PRO A 85 -16.99 -0.58 10.89
CA PRO A 85 -16.93 -2.02 11.20
C PRO A 85 -16.36 -2.89 10.08
N GLY A 86 -16.43 -2.43 8.82
CA GLY A 86 -15.88 -3.15 7.67
C GLY A 86 -14.35 -3.22 7.65
N ALA A 87 -13.66 -2.38 8.43
CA ALA A 87 -12.21 -2.44 8.64
C ALA A 87 -11.79 -3.59 9.58
N GLY A 88 -12.75 -4.19 10.28
CA GLY A 88 -12.49 -5.24 11.25
C GLY A 88 -11.65 -4.77 12.45
N PRO A 89 -11.25 -5.71 13.32
CA PRO A 89 -10.56 -5.39 14.57
C PRO A 89 -9.18 -4.75 14.37
N PHE A 90 -8.57 -4.94 13.23
CA PHE A 90 -7.20 -4.47 12.97
C PHE A 90 -7.14 -3.35 11.92
N LYS A 91 -8.26 -2.63 11.73
CA LYS A 91 -8.35 -1.40 10.94
C LYS A 91 -7.75 -1.52 9.53
N THR A 92 -8.10 -2.62 8.83
CA THR A 92 -7.62 -2.80 7.45
C THR A 92 -8.22 -1.75 6.51
N PRO A 93 -7.39 -1.05 5.70
CA PRO A 93 -7.90 -0.06 4.74
C PRO A 93 -8.37 -0.70 3.43
N TYR A 94 -8.66 -1.98 3.43
CA TYR A 94 -9.04 -2.73 2.24
C TYR A 94 -10.47 -3.23 2.33
N ARG A 95 -11.16 -3.24 1.20
CA ARG A 95 -12.49 -3.84 1.05
C ARG A 95 -12.45 -4.94 0.00
N LEU A 96 -13.10 -6.05 0.30
CA LEU A 96 -13.25 -7.14 -0.65
C LEU A 96 -14.30 -6.80 -1.70
N SER A 97 -14.04 -7.20 -2.94
CA SER A 97 -15.04 -7.12 -4.02
C SER A 97 -16.13 -8.20 -3.85
N PRO A 98 -17.38 -7.91 -4.23
CA PRO A 98 -17.83 -6.69 -4.89
C PRO A 98 -17.99 -5.50 -3.92
N LEU A 99 -17.61 -4.30 -4.37
CA LEU A 99 -17.75 -3.09 -3.55
C LEU A 99 -19.20 -2.61 -3.45
N SER A 100 -20.07 -3.01 -4.37
CA SER A 100 -21.52 -2.76 -4.32
C SER A 100 -22.24 -3.94 -3.71
N PHE A 101 -23.17 -3.67 -2.81
CA PHE A 101 -23.97 -4.70 -2.13
C PHE A 101 -25.39 -4.21 -1.82
N LYS A 102 -26.30 -5.13 -1.50
CA LYS A 102 -27.67 -4.82 -1.13
C LYS A 102 -27.96 -5.25 0.29
N VAL A 103 -28.72 -4.43 1.00
CA VAL A 103 -29.34 -4.79 2.29
C VAL A 103 -30.85 -4.50 2.17
N GLY A 104 -31.68 -5.52 2.22
CA GLY A 104 -33.07 -5.42 1.82
C GLY A 104 -33.19 -4.96 0.36
N ASP A 105 -34.00 -3.94 0.12
CA ASP A 105 -34.19 -3.35 -1.21
C ASP A 105 -33.23 -2.18 -1.52
N GLN A 106 -32.42 -1.80 -0.52
CA GLN A 106 -31.51 -0.67 -0.66
C GLN A 106 -30.14 -1.13 -1.15
N GLU A 107 -29.58 -0.42 -2.14
CA GLU A 107 -28.24 -0.63 -2.67
C GLU A 107 -27.23 0.31 -2.02
N TYR A 108 -26.06 -0.24 -1.67
CA TYR A 108 -24.93 0.43 -1.04
C TYR A 108 -23.64 0.13 -1.80
N PHE A 109 -22.60 0.93 -1.58
CA PHE A 109 -21.25 0.66 -2.08
C PHE A 109 -20.17 1.28 -1.17
N ASN A 110 -19.00 0.65 -1.15
CA ASN A 110 -17.79 1.22 -0.55
C ASN A 110 -17.01 2.05 -1.56
N GLU A 111 -16.27 3.02 -1.08
CA GLU A 111 -15.30 3.78 -1.87
C GLU A 111 -14.17 2.88 -2.37
N ARG A 112 -13.62 3.26 -3.53
CA ARG A 112 -12.42 2.63 -4.07
C ARG A 112 -11.24 3.59 -3.87
N PRO A 113 -10.28 3.31 -2.98
CA PRO A 113 -9.12 4.17 -2.75
C PRO A 113 -8.13 4.14 -3.94
N ILE A 114 -7.09 4.98 -3.87
CA ILE A 114 -6.00 4.99 -4.86
C ILE A 114 -5.24 3.66 -4.79
N SER A 115 -4.80 3.26 -3.61
CA SER A 115 -4.16 1.97 -3.39
C SER A 115 -5.19 0.88 -3.17
N THR A 116 -5.12 -0.19 -3.94
CA THR A 116 -6.02 -1.34 -3.84
C THR A 116 -5.26 -2.65 -3.97
N GLN A 117 -5.80 -3.70 -3.33
CA GLN A 117 -5.21 -5.03 -3.38
C GLN A 117 -5.22 -5.69 -4.77
N GLN A 118 -5.96 -5.15 -5.75
CA GLN A 118 -6.00 -5.66 -7.12
C GLN A 118 -4.97 -4.98 -8.04
N THR A 119 -4.13 -4.12 -7.52
CA THR A 119 -3.10 -3.43 -8.29
C THR A 119 -2.06 -4.43 -8.78
N ALA A 120 -1.78 -4.45 -10.07
CA ALA A 120 -0.75 -5.33 -10.63
C ALA A 120 0.65 -4.72 -10.51
N PHE A 121 0.75 -3.42 -10.74
CA PHE A 121 1.99 -2.64 -10.61
C PHE A 121 1.67 -1.16 -10.41
N THR A 122 2.65 -0.43 -9.90
CA THR A 122 2.58 1.02 -9.72
C THR A 122 3.92 1.65 -10.04
N PHE A 123 3.92 2.89 -10.51
CA PHE A 123 5.16 3.63 -10.72
C PHE A 123 4.97 5.12 -10.55
N VAL A 124 6.09 5.79 -10.25
CA VAL A 124 6.22 7.25 -10.28
C VAL A 124 7.31 7.62 -11.28
N ALA A 125 6.96 8.36 -12.31
CA ALA A 125 7.92 8.81 -13.33
C ALA A 125 8.60 10.12 -12.89
N GLN A 126 9.93 10.11 -12.85
CA GLN A 126 10.75 11.28 -12.59
C GLN A 126 11.53 11.62 -13.87
N MET A 127 11.16 12.71 -14.53
CA MET A 127 11.79 13.17 -15.78
C MET A 127 12.50 14.49 -15.54
N ARG A 128 13.79 14.59 -15.97
CA ARG A 128 14.65 15.75 -15.71
C ARG A 128 15.33 16.18 -17.00
N ALA A 129 14.82 17.27 -17.58
CA ALA A 129 15.28 17.81 -18.87
C ALA A 129 16.69 18.40 -18.84
N ASN A 130 17.27 18.63 -17.65
CA ASN A 130 18.63 19.14 -17.47
C ASN A 130 19.71 18.06 -17.46
N LEU A 131 19.35 16.80 -17.63
CA LEU A 131 20.25 15.65 -17.70
C LEU A 131 20.16 15.01 -19.10
N PRO A 132 21.18 14.29 -19.55
CA PRO A 132 21.09 13.48 -20.75
C PRO A 132 19.93 12.48 -20.68
N ASP A 133 19.28 12.17 -21.79
CA ASP A 133 18.12 11.27 -21.86
C ASP A 133 18.38 9.90 -21.20
N ALA A 134 19.61 9.40 -21.32
CA ALA A 134 20.00 8.14 -20.68
C ALA A 134 19.98 8.19 -19.14
N ILE A 135 20.09 9.35 -18.53
CA ILE A 135 20.18 9.54 -17.06
C ILE A 135 18.93 10.22 -16.52
N GLY A 136 18.32 11.12 -17.30
CA GLY A 136 17.26 12.02 -16.87
C GLY A 136 15.93 11.35 -16.53
N GLY A 137 15.67 10.16 -17.07
CA GLY A 137 14.42 9.43 -16.87
C GLY A 137 14.55 8.27 -15.89
N VAL A 138 13.75 8.27 -14.82
CA VAL A 138 13.66 7.19 -13.84
C VAL A 138 12.20 6.84 -13.60
N LEU A 139 11.87 5.56 -13.67
CA LEU A 139 10.64 4.99 -13.16
C LEU A 139 10.90 4.40 -11.78
N TRP A 140 10.32 4.99 -10.76
CA TRP A 140 10.24 4.38 -9.43
C TRP A 140 9.13 3.36 -9.48
N PHE A 141 9.49 2.08 -9.62
CA PHE A 141 8.58 1.01 -10.02
C PHE A 141 8.43 -0.03 -8.91
N GLY A 142 7.20 -0.50 -8.71
CA GLY A 142 6.86 -1.59 -7.82
C GLY A 142 5.74 -2.45 -8.40
N THR A 143 5.70 -3.72 -8.05
CA THR A 143 4.64 -4.66 -8.39
C THR A 143 3.70 -4.85 -7.22
N ASP A 144 2.46 -5.32 -7.48
CA ASP A 144 1.40 -5.49 -6.51
C ASP A 144 0.89 -4.15 -5.92
N ASP A 145 0.26 -4.20 -4.77
CA ASP A 145 -0.35 -3.08 -4.05
C ASP A 145 0.65 -1.96 -3.72
N ALA A 146 0.36 -0.75 -4.18
CA ALA A 146 1.21 0.42 -3.97
C ALA A 146 1.54 0.69 -2.50
N ASN A 147 0.61 0.37 -1.59
CA ASN A 147 0.80 0.56 -0.16
C ASN A 147 1.91 -0.34 0.40
N MET A 148 2.01 -1.58 -0.08
CA MET A 148 2.88 -2.61 0.47
C MET A 148 3.97 -3.09 -0.50
N THR A 149 4.28 -2.31 -1.55
CA THR A 149 5.42 -2.54 -2.44
C THR A 149 6.56 -1.57 -2.14
N VAL A 150 7.76 -1.86 -2.67
CA VAL A 150 8.91 -0.94 -2.69
C VAL A 150 9.03 -0.31 -4.06
N PHE A 151 9.15 1.00 -4.12
CA PHE A 151 9.45 1.73 -5.34
C PHE A 151 10.96 1.67 -5.62
N ALA A 152 11.39 0.68 -6.40
CA ALA A 152 12.78 0.57 -6.84
C ALA A 152 13.04 1.45 -8.08
N PRO A 153 14.23 2.10 -8.20
CA PRO A 153 14.53 2.96 -9.33
C PRO A 153 14.91 2.12 -10.56
N VAL A 154 14.13 2.30 -11.64
CA VAL A 154 14.42 1.73 -12.97
C VAL A 154 14.69 2.87 -13.94
N TYR A 155 15.92 3.00 -14.39
CA TYR A 155 16.30 4.03 -15.36
C TYR A 155 15.71 3.72 -16.74
N CYS A 156 15.14 4.74 -17.40
CA CYS A 156 14.44 4.58 -18.68
C CYS A 156 15.37 4.12 -19.83
N CYS A 157 16.68 4.30 -19.67
CA CYS A 157 17.67 3.81 -20.64
C CYS A 157 17.96 2.30 -20.54
N SER A 158 17.43 1.61 -19.53
CA SER A 158 17.71 0.19 -19.29
C SER A 158 17.34 -0.66 -20.51
N ASP A 159 18.25 -1.56 -20.90
CA ASP A 159 18.10 -2.46 -22.06
C ASP A 159 17.68 -3.88 -21.69
N ARG A 160 17.56 -4.14 -20.38
CA ARG A 160 16.92 -5.34 -19.84
C ARG A 160 16.11 -5.00 -18.59
N ILE A 161 15.13 -5.82 -18.28
CA ILE A 161 14.35 -5.74 -17.05
C ILE A 161 14.96 -6.63 -15.98
N PRO A 162 14.76 -6.31 -14.67
CA PRO A 162 15.11 -7.22 -13.59
C PRO A 162 14.44 -8.59 -13.76
N ASP A 163 15.15 -9.66 -13.49
CA ASP A 163 14.64 -11.03 -13.66
C ASP A 163 13.37 -11.27 -12.82
N CYS A 164 13.31 -10.70 -11.62
CA CYS A 164 12.15 -10.80 -10.75
C CYS A 164 10.87 -10.14 -11.31
N TYR A 165 10.98 -9.23 -12.30
CA TYR A 165 9.82 -8.62 -12.97
C TYR A 165 9.44 -9.36 -14.27
N SER A 166 10.26 -10.30 -14.74
CA SER A 166 10.02 -10.98 -16.02
C SER A 166 8.87 -12.00 -15.97
N GLY A 167 8.48 -12.46 -14.80
CA GLY A 167 7.45 -13.47 -14.62
C GLY A 167 7.74 -14.85 -15.23
N LYS A 168 9.02 -15.17 -15.51
CA LYS A 168 9.48 -16.33 -16.33
C LYS A 168 8.69 -17.63 -16.10
N GLU A 169 8.42 -17.98 -14.84
CA GLU A 169 7.73 -19.23 -14.46
C GLU A 169 6.46 -18.94 -13.62
N ALA A 170 6.05 -17.69 -13.54
CA ALA A 170 4.91 -17.24 -12.76
C ALA A 170 3.85 -16.59 -13.66
N ASP A 171 2.61 -16.91 -13.37
CA ASP A 171 1.44 -16.25 -13.95
C ASP A 171 0.35 -16.07 -12.88
N CYS A 172 -0.87 -15.76 -13.27
CA CYS A 172 -1.96 -15.52 -12.32
C CYS A 172 -2.46 -16.79 -11.59
N VAL A 173 -1.97 -17.97 -11.95
CA VAL A 173 -2.33 -19.28 -11.34
C VAL A 173 -1.11 -20.09 -10.91
N THR A 174 0.09 -19.58 -11.17
CA THR A 174 1.37 -20.25 -10.85
C THR A 174 2.23 -19.35 -9.98
N PHE A 175 2.39 -19.74 -8.71
CA PHE A 175 3.28 -19.04 -7.76
C PHE A 175 4.76 -19.32 -8.07
N SER A 176 5.60 -18.29 -7.94
CA SER A 176 7.06 -18.45 -7.96
C SER A 176 7.71 -17.55 -6.92
N TRP A 177 8.71 -18.10 -6.21
CA TRP A 177 9.56 -17.35 -5.29
C TRP A 177 10.49 -16.35 -5.99
N ASP A 178 10.62 -16.42 -7.30
CA ASP A 178 11.44 -15.50 -8.12
C ASP A 178 10.61 -14.40 -8.76
N SER A 179 9.29 -14.42 -8.58
CA SER A 179 8.38 -13.38 -9.03
C SER A 179 8.20 -12.28 -8.00
N ALA A 180 8.58 -11.06 -8.35
CA ALA A 180 8.36 -9.89 -7.52
C ALA A 180 6.88 -9.72 -7.12
N PHE A 181 5.95 -9.89 -8.08
CA PHE A 181 4.52 -9.80 -7.81
C PHE A 181 4.11 -10.76 -6.69
N TRP A 182 4.47 -12.04 -6.80
CA TRP A 182 4.06 -13.04 -5.81
C TRP A 182 4.68 -12.84 -4.44
N ILE A 183 5.92 -12.34 -4.38
CA ILE A 183 6.59 -12.05 -3.10
C ILE A 183 5.94 -10.86 -2.39
N TYR A 184 5.63 -9.77 -3.13
CA TYR A 184 4.91 -8.63 -2.53
C TYR A 184 3.51 -9.04 -2.11
N ASN A 185 2.77 -9.75 -2.94
CA ASN A 185 1.42 -10.20 -2.67
C ASN A 185 1.35 -11.15 -1.46
N TRP A 186 2.29 -12.09 -1.34
CA TRP A 186 2.40 -12.99 -0.20
C TRP A 186 2.55 -12.23 1.14
N VAL A 187 3.43 -11.24 1.20
CA VAL A 187 3.62 -10.41 2.39
C VAL A 187 2.38 -9.56 2.66
N ALA A 188 1.81 -8.96 1.62
CA ALA A 188 0.61 -8.15 1.72
C ALA A 188 -0.59 -8.96 2.26
N ASP A 189 -0.79 -10.19 1.80
CA ASP A 189 -1.86 -11.07 2.26
C ASP A 189 -1.70 -11.50 3.72
N MET A 190 -0.47 -11.59 4.22
CA MET A 190 -0.24 -11.81 5.66
C MET A 190 -0.62 -10.58 6.51
N ILE A 191 -0.35 -9.38 5.99
CA ILE A 191 -0.55 -8.11 6.72
C ILE A 191 -2.01 -7.69 6.74
N ARG A 192 -2.73 -7.77 5.60
CA ARG A 192 -4.11 -7.27 5.44
C ARG A 192 -5.06 -7.70 6.56
N PRO A 193 -5.12 -8.98 6.99
CA PRO A 193 -6.03 -9.41 8.05
C PRO A 193 -5.66 -8.90 9.46
N ARG A 194 -4.43 -8.46 9.67
CA ARG A 194 -3.89 -7.97 10.95
C ARG A 194 -3.14 -6.65 10.78
N TYR A 195 -3.67 -5.79 9.93
CA TYR A 195 -3.01 -4.62 9.39
C TYR A 195 -2.35 -3.74 10.46
N SER A 196 -3.10 -3.26 11.45
CA SER A 196 -2.58 -2.38 12.50
C SER A 196 -1.53 -3.01 13.42
N LEU A 197 -1.41 -4.34 13.44
CA LEU A 197 -0.37 -5.03 14.21
C LEU A 197 0.94 -5.18 13.44
N MET A 198 0.88 -5.28 12.10
CA MET A 198 2.00 -5.73 11.28
C MET A 198 2.56 -4.64 10.35
N ILE A 199 1.77 -3.62 10.05
CA ILE A 199 2.12 -2.63 9.02
C ILE A 199 3.39 -1.85 9.35
N ASP A 200 3.65 -1.55 10.62
CA ASP A 200 4.81 -0.78 11.04
C ASP A 200 6.13 -1.51 10.81
N ASP A 201 6.17 -2.83 11.02
CA ASP A 201 7.36 -3.64 10.72
C ASP A 201 7.66 -3.64 9.21
N MET A 202 6.61 -3.75 8.38
CA MET A 202 6.75 -3.65 6.94
C MET A 202 7.22 -2.25 6.51
N ARG A 203 6.62 -1.19 7.08
CA ARG A 203 7.00 0.20 6.80
C ARG A 203 8.46 0.48 7.13
N ALA A 204 8.97 -0.07 8.21
CA ALA A 204 10.38 0.09 8.58
C ALA A 204 11.31 -0.44 7.48
N VAL A 205 11.04 -1.63 6.93
CA VAL A 205 11.82 -2.19 5.83
C VAL A 205 11.63 -1.41 4.53
N GLN A 206 10.39 -1.08 4.20
CA GLN A 206 10.03 -0.30 3.00
C GLN A 206 10.74 1.05 2.98
N ASN A 207 10.61 1.82 4.08
CA ASN A 207 11.23 3.13 4.19
C ASN A 207 12.76 3.05 4.12
N ASN A 208 13.37 2.08 4.79
CA ASN A 208 14.83 1.90 4.75
C ASN A 208 15.35 1.65 3.32
N LEU A 209 14.68 0.81 2.54
CA LEU A 209 15.05 0.54 1.16
C LEU A 209 14.88 1.78 0.28
N GLU A 210 13.71 2.40 0.34
CA GLU A 210 13.41 3.57 -0.50
C GLU A 210 14.26 4.80 -0.13
N ASP A 211 14.57 5.01 1.15
CA ASP A 211 15.49 6.06 1.60
C ASP A 211 16.92 5.78 1.11
N THR A 212 17.34 4.51 1.14
CA THR A 212 18.64 4.12 0.58
C THR A 212 18.72 4.45 -0.90
N TYR A 213 17.69 4.12 -1.68
CA TYR A 213 17.66 4.42 -3.11
C TYR A 213 17.63 5.93 -3.40
N ALA A 214 16.80 6.67 -2.68
CA ALA A 214 16.70 8.12 -2.83
C ALA A 214 18.02 8.83 -2.47
N ASN A 215 18.68 8.41 -1.39
CA ASN A 215 19.95 8.97 -0.96
C ASN A 215 21.11 8.61 -1.90
N ALA A 216 21.07 7.43 -2.52
CA ALA A 216 22.10 7.00 -3.47
C ALA A 216 21.97 7.69 -4.84
N GLN A 217 20.79 8.19 -5.21
CA GLN A 217 20.49 8.67 -6.56
C GLN A 217 21.52 9.67 -7.10
N ALA A 218 21.85 10.69 -6.33
CA ALA A 218 22.79 11.73 -6.76
C ALA A 218 24.20 11.16 -7.06
N GLY A 219 24.69 10.23 -6.25
CA GLY A 219 25.99 9.57 -6.43
C GLY A 219 26.01 8.66 -7.65
N ILE A 220 24.94 7.88 -7.84
CA ILE A 220 24.75 7.00 -9.02
C ILE A 220 24.73 7.83 -10.30
N GLU A 221 23.97 8.93 -10.32
CA GLU A 221 23.86 9.79 -11.49
C GLU A 221 25.16 10.55 -11.79
N SER A 222 25.91 10.97 -10.78
CA SER A 222 27.25 11.55 -10.95
C SER A 222 28.23 10.55 -11.59
N SER A 223 28.18 9.30 -11.13
CA SER A 223 28.98 8.21 -11.72
C SER A 223 28.56 7.91 -13.15
N ALA A 224 27.26 7.87 -13.41
CA ALA A 224 26.72 7.67 -14.75
C ALA A 224 27.09 8.82 -15.70
N MET A 225 27.07 10.08 -15.24
CA MET A 225 27.53 11.24 -16.03
C MET A 225 29.00 11.12 -16.43
N SER A 226 29.87 10.77 -15.47
CA SER A 226 31.30 10.60 -15.71
C SER A 226 31.59 9.46 -16.71
N LEU A 227 30.75 8.43 -16.74
CA LEU A 227 30.80 7.38 -17.75
C LEU A 227 30.24 7.87 -19.08
N TYR A 228 29.14 8.59 -19.08
CA TYR A 228 28.44 9.08 -20.28
C TYR A 228 29.32 10.00 -21.12
N GLU A 229 30.09 10.88 -20.50
CA GLU A 229 31.04 11.76 -21.18
C GLU A 229 32.15 11.00 -21.92
N LYS A 230 32.50 9.81 -21.48
CA LYS A 230 33.56 8.97 -22.07
C LYS A 230 33.00 7.90 -22.99
N ASP A 231 31.91 7.24 -22.59
CA ASP A 231 31.28 6.12 -23.26
C ASP A 231 29.80 6.02 -22.86
N PRO A 232 28.87 6.56 -23.64
CA PRO A 232 27.44 6.50 -23.35
C PRO A 232 26.88 5.08 -23.21
N VAL A 233 27.49 4.09 -23.86
CA VAL A 233 27.06 2.68 -23.79
C VAL A 233 27.35 2.12 -22.41
N LYS A 234 28.53 2.40 -21.86
CA LYS A 234 28.89 1.98 -20.50
C LYS A 234 28.04 2.68 -19.42
N ALA A 235 27.67 3.93 -19.65
CA ALA A 235 26.75 4.63 -18.74
C ALA A 235 25.38 3.94 -18.70
N LYS A 236 24.86 3.56 -19.86
CA LYS A 236 23.60 2.81 -19.96
C LYS A 236 23.68 1.44 -19.29
N GLU A 237 24.77 0.69 -19.55
CA GLU A 237 25.00 -0.60 -18.90
C GLU A 237 25.08 -0.48 -17.38
N PHE A 238 25.79 0.53 -16.86
CA PHE A 238 25.89 0.84 -15.43
C PHE A 238 24.51 1.10 -14.81
N LEU A 239 23.68 1.95 -15.43
CA LEU A 239 22.33 2.26 -14.94
C LEU A 239 21.38 1.07 -15.05
N THR A 240 21.51 0.25 -16.09
CA THR A 240 20.77 -1.01 -16.24
C THR A 240 21.11 -1.99 -15.10
N ASN A 241 22.40 -2.18 -14.82
CA ASN A 241 22.87 -3.04 -13.74
C ASN A 241 22.37 -2.55 -12.37
N TYR A 242 22.44 -1.24 -12.12
CA TYR A 242 21.92 -0.64 -10.89
C TYR A 242 20.41 -0.88 -10.73
N SER A 243 19.63 -0.67 -11.80
CA SER A 243 18.17 -0.89 -11.79
C SER A 243 17.82 -2.35 -11.46
N CYS A 244 18.52 -3.31 -12.08
CA CYS A 244 18.30 -4.73 -11.78
C CYS A 244 18.68 -5.08 -10.35
N MET A 245 19.85 -4.64 -9.89
CA MET A 245 20.36 -4.93 -8.54
C MET A 245 19.42 -4.37 -7.44
N THR A 246 18.90 -3.16 -7.59
CA THR A 246 18.00 -2.57 -6.60
C THR A 246 16.68 -3.30 -6.51
N ALA A 247 16.09 -3.72 -7.63
CA ALA A 247 14.87 -4.50 -7.67
C ALA A 247 15.06 -5.89 -7.03
N GLU A 248 16.13 -6.60 -7.37
CA GLU A 248 16.45 -7.91 -6.81
C GLU A 248 16.72 -7.84 -5.30
N SER A 249 17.49 -6.84 -4.85
CA SER A 249 17.76 -6.60 -3.43
C SER A 249 16.48 -6.30 -2.64
N ALA A 250 15.52 -5.58 -3.24
CA ALA A 250 14.23 -5.32 -2.63
C ALA A 250 13.45 -6.62 -2.40
N ILE A 251 13.42 -7.51 -3.40
CA ILE A 251 12.76 -8.82 -3.30
C ILE A 251 13.39 -9.69 -2.23
N ASP A 252 14.71 -9.76 -2.17
CA ASP A 252 15.42 -10.54 -1.13
C ASP A 252 15.10 -9.99 0.28
N SER A 253 15.03 -8.69 0.43
CA SER A 253 14.64 -8.05 1.68
C SER A 253 13.19 -8.36 2.03
N TRP A 254 12.30 -8.43 1.03
CA TRP A 254 10.89 -8.74 1.23
C TRP A 254 10.65 -10.21 1.60
N LYS A 255 11.39 -11.14 1.02
CA LYS A 255 11.38 -12.56 1.44
C LYS A 255 11.73 -12.68 2.92
N LYS A 256 12.83 -12.04 3.36
CA LYS A 256 13.25 -12.02 4.77
C LYS A 256 12.21 -11.36 5.68
N LEU A 257 11.57 -10.28 5.22
CA LEU A 257 10.47 -9.66 5.94
C LEU A 257 9.30 -10.63 6.13
N GLY A 258 8.88 -11.34 5.09
CA GLY A 258 7.80 -12.33 5.18
C GLY A 258 8.11 -13.44 6.18
N GLU A 259 9.32 -14.00 6.16
CA GLU A 259 9.80 -14.98 7.14
C GLU A 259 9.77 -14.42 8.57
N PHE A 260 10.24 -13.19 8.75
CA PHE A 260 10.19 -12.49 10.04
C PHE A 260 8.76 -12.28 10.55
N LEU A 261 7.85 -11.84 9.68
CA LEU A 261 6.46 -11.61 10.04
C LEU A 261 5.74 -12.91 10.45
N ILE A 262 5.95 -14.00 9.70
CA ILE A 262 5.40 -15.31 10.08
C ILE A 262 5.88 -15.69 11.49
N VAL A 263 7.17 -15.57 11.77
CA VAL A 263 7.72 -15.95 13.08
C VAL A 263 7.23 -15.03 14.19
N LYS A 264 7.21 -13.71 13.96
CA LYS A 264 6.82 -12.71 14.98
C LYS A 264 5.35 -12.81 15.37
N TYR A 265 4.47 -13.09 14.40
CA TYR A 265 3.02 -12.94 14.54
C TYR A 265 2.22 -14.25 14.44
N ASN A 266 2.85 -15.43 14.52
CA ASN A 266 2.11 -16.68 14.42
C ASN A 266 1.11 -16.88 15.58
N ASP A 267 0.01 -17.57 15.28
CA ASP A 267 -0.98 -18.05 16.25
C ASP A 267 -1.64 -16.95 17.10
N GLY A 268 -1.77 -15.74 16.57
CA GLY A 268 -2.38 -14.59 17.26
C GLY A 268 -1.52 -14.02 18.39
N ALA A 269 -0.28 -14.46 18.51
CA ALA A 269 0.72 -13.93 19.44
C ALA A 269 1.63 -12.92 18.75
N VAL A 270 2.23 -12.03 19.54
CA VAL A 270 3.30 -11.12 19.11
C VAL A 270 4.52 -11.37 19.94
N LYS A 271 5.58 -11.88 19.32
CA LYS A 271 6.84 -12.15 20.01
C LYS A 271 7.57 -10.86 20.36
N LYS A 272 8.18 -10.81 21.53
CA LYS A 272 8.94 -9.64 21.99
C LYS A 272 10.25 -9.51 21.21
N MET A 273 10.64 -8.26 21.02
CA MET A 273 11.89 -7.91 20.33
C MET A 273 13.03 -7.70 21.34
N ALA A 274 14.21 -8.11 20.98
CA ALA A 274 15.46 -7.77 21.67
C ALA A 274 15.90 -6.33 21.29
N LYS A 275 16.86 -5.77 22.03
CA LYS A 275 17.37 -4.41 21.79
C LYS A 275 18.07 -4.23 20.44
N ASP A 276 18.58 -5.32 19.88
CA ASP A 276 19.26 -5.35 18.58
C ASP A 276 18.29 -5.49 17.38
N GLY A 277 16.98 -5.49 17.66
CA GLY A 277 15.95 -5.62 16.61
C GLY A 277 15.64 -7.04 16.18
N THR A 278 16.22 -8.06 16.83
CA THR A 278 15.89 -9.47 16.60
C THR A 278 14.72 -9.92 17.50
N ILE A 279 14.12 -11.06 17.17
CA ILE A 279 13.11 -11.67 18.06
C ILE A 279 13.84 -12.20 19.31
N LEU A 280 13.34 -11.81 20.48
CA LEU A 280 13.94 -12.21 21.75
C LEU A 280 13.91 -13.74 21.91
N ARG A 281 15.08 -14.32 22.11
CA ARG A 281 15.21 -15.76 22.38
C ARG A 281 15.05 -16.03 23.88
N PRO A 282 14.39 -17.15 24.25
CA PRO A 282 14.32 -17.54 25.67
C PRO A 282 15.68 -17.98 26.15
N GLU A 283 16.00 -17.72 27.42
CA GLU A 283 17.20 -18.25 28.08
C GLU A 283 17.11 -19.76 28.27
N THR A 284 15.88 -20.23 28.55
CA THR A 284 15.59 -21.66 28.73
C THR A 284 14.23 -21.98 28.10
N GLY A 285 14.04 -23.22 27.63
CA GLY A 285 12.79 -23.69 27.05
C GLY A 285 12.65 -23.37 25.55
N HIS A 286 11.47 -23.68 25.00
CA HIS A 286 11.22 -23.64 23.56
C HIS A 286 10.32 -22.46 23.13
N CYS A 287 9.70 -21.72 24.08
CA CYS A 287 8.76 -20.67 23.77
C CYS A 287 9.41 -19.29 23.92
N ALA A 288 9.44 -18.52 22.83
CA ALA A 288 9.88 -17.13 22.88
C ALA A 288 8.95 -16.30 23.78
N PRO A 289 9.46 -15.30 24.52
CA PRO A 289 8.62 -14.35 25.23
C PRO A 289 7.68 -13.64 24.26
N LEU A 290 6.39 -13.62 24.60
CA LEU A 290 5.34 -13.09 23.72
C LEU A 290 4.25 -12.36 24.51
N VAL A 291 3.43 -11.61 23.79
CA VAL A 291 2.16 -11.07 24.26
C VAL A 291 1.03 -11.60 23.38
N ARG A 292 -0.18 -11.64 23.90
CA ARG A 292 -1.39 -11.91 23.14
C ARG A 292 -2.27 -10.65 23.21
N PRO A 293 -2.23 -9.77 22.20
CA PRO A 293 -2.93 -8.48 22.25
C PRO A 293 -4.46 -8.64 22.28
N GLY A 294 -4.97 -9.75 21.73
CA GLY A 294 -6.40 -9.92 21.55
C GLY A 294 -6.98 -8.94 20.55
N TYR A 295 -8.26 -8.66 20.67
CA TYR A 295 -8.94 -7.64 19.89
C TYR A 295 -8.93 -6.28 20.60
N PRO A 296 -8.93 -5.14 19.87
CA PRO A 296 -9.08 -3.82 20.45
C PRO A 296 -10.39 -3.67 21.22
N LYS A 297 -10.39 -2.80 22.22
CA LYS A 297 -11.54 -2.58 23.10
C LYS A 297 -12.81 -2.19 22.33
N GLU A 298 -12.68 -1.31 21.36
CA GLU A 298 -13.77 -0.82 20.52
C GLU A 298 -14.46 -1.96 19.77
N PHE A 299 -13.68 -2.89 19.22
CA PHE A 299 -14.22 -4.08 18.55
C PHE A 299 -14.92 -5.04 19.53
N LEU A 300 -14.38 -5.20 20.76
CA LEU A 300 -15.02 -6.02 21.79
C LEU A 300 -16.34 -5.41 22.27
N GLU A 301 -16.46 -4.10 22.33
CA GLU A 301 -17.70 -3.40 22.64
C GLU A 301 -18.78 -3.64 21.55
N GLU A 302 -18.39 -3.55 20.27
CA GLU A 302 -19.28 -3.89 19.17
C GLU A 302 -19.68 -5.37 19.16
N LEU A 303 -18.75 -6.26 19.44
CA LEU A 303 -19.01 -7.69 19.54
C LEU A 303 -20.07 -7.99 20.63
N VAL A 304 -19.92 -7.40 21.81
CA VAL A 304 -20.90 -7.56 22.90
C VAL A 304 -22.24 -6.96 22.52
N LYS A 305 -22.27 -5.79 21.88
CA LYS A 305 -23.50 -5.16 21.38
C LYS A 305 -24.24 -6.08 20.38
N ALA A 306 -23.51 -6.73 19.50
CA ALA A 306 -24.08 -7.63 18.49
C ALA A 306 -24.54 -8.97 19.06
N THR A 307 -23.91 -9.48 20.12
CA THR A 307 -24.14 -10.82 20.68
C THR A 307 -24.93 -10.82 21.99
N GLY A 308 -25.17 -9.65 22.59
CA GLY A 308 -25.87 -9.50 23.85
C GLY A 308 -25.17 -10.23 25.01
N GLU A 309 -25.92 -10.94 25.83
CA GLU A 309 -25.43 -11.63 27.04
C GLU A 309 -24.64 -12.92 26.75
N ARG A 310 -24.46 -13.30 25.46
CA ARG A 310 -23.88 -14.60 25.06
C ARG A 310 -22.50 -14.87 25.66
N TYR A 311 -21.66 -13.84 25.76
CA TYR A 311 -20.28 -13.94 26.29
C TYR A 311 -20.13 -13.45 27.72
N LYS A 312 -21.24 -13.13 28.39
CA LYS A 312 -21.20 -12.66 29.78
C LYS A 312 -20.85 -13.81 30.71
N ILE A 313 -19.83 -13.62 31.52
CA ILE A 313 -19.47 -14.58 32.56
C ILE A 313 -20.53 -14.51 33.67
N CYS A 314 -21.22 -15.63 33.92
CA CYS A 314 -22.16 -15.75 35.01
C CYS A 314 -21.42 -16.05 36.33
N LEU A 315 -21.48 -15.16 37.30
CA LEU A 315 -20.81 -15.30 38.58
C LEU A 315 -21.34 -16.46 39.43
N LEU A 316 -22.52 -17.02 39.08
CA LEU A 316 -23.11 -18.19 39.76
C LEU A 316 -22.31 -19.49 39.59
N TYR A 317 -21.37 -19.57 38.65
CA TYR A 317 -20.53 -20.74 38.42
C TYR A 317 -19.10 -20.60 38.92
N THR A 318 -18.78 -19.52 39.65
CA THR A 318 -17.44 -19.30 40.23
C THR A 318 -17.34 -19.69 41.70
N SER A 319 -18.20 -20.61 42.19
CA SER A 319 -18.01 -21.23 43.48
C SER A 319 -16.87 -22.22 43.40
N PRO A 320 -15.77 -22.09 44.15
CA PRO A 320 -14.74 -23.10 44.20
C PRO A 320 -15.30 -24.36 44.82
N SER A 321 -15.24 -25.46 44.10
CA SER A 321 -15.44 -26.80 44.65
C SER A 321 -14.21 -27.23 45.43
#